data_49622fd58c25059cfa668dd5228da5c1
#
_entry.id   49622fd58c25059cfa668dd5228da5c1
#
_cell.length_a   1.000
_cell.length_b   1.000
_cell.length_c   1.000
_cell.angle_alpha   90.00
_cell.angle_beta   90.00
_cell.angle_gamma   90.00
#
_symmetry.space_group_name_H-M   'P 1'
#
loop_
_entity.id
_entity.type
_entity.pdbx_description
1 polymer ?
#
loop_
_entity_poly.entity_id
_entity_poly.type
_entity_poly.pdbx_seq_one_letter_code
_entity_poly.pdbx_strand_id
1 'polypeptide(L)'
;RSAAVAAPSRGPTDATVTPPFNKHTVAEQGFGFPGHTEYLIHEFEREDGLMFLISENLRVGVVTNHLPISKVSAAINIDTILSKLRLMNDSLRRDFGFIKPKIAVMGLNPHAGDGGSLGTEEIDTIIPAIQLANKEGILAFGPYSPDGFFSTHMQSNFDAVLAMYHDQGLIPFKALAFD
;
A
#
# COMPACT_ATOMS: atom_id res chain seq x y z
N ARG A 1 -4.68 26.74 4.15
CA ARG A 1 -4.78 25.78 3.03
C ARG A 1 -3.54 25.93 2.16
N SER A 2 -2.83 24.83 1.89
CA SER A 2 -1.69 24.86 0.96
C SER A 2 -2.20 25.21 -0.44
N ALA A 3 -1.49 26.08 -1.15
CA ALA A 3 -1.83 26.43 -2.53
C ALA A 3 -1.86 25.20 -3.46
N ALA A 4 -1.03 24.19 -3.18
CA ALA A 4 -0.97 22.94 -3.91
C ALA A 4 -2.25 22.09 -3.80
N VAL A 5 -2.96 22.16 -2.67
CA VAL A 5 -4.22 21.41 -2.47
C VAL A 5 -5.42 22.24 -2.98
N ALA A 6 -5.33 23.58 -2.92
CA ALA A 6 -6.39 24.44 -3.45
C ALA A 6 -6.54 24.35 -4.98
N ALA A 7 -5.47 24.07 -5.71
CA ALA A 7 -5.50 23.93 -7.17
C ALA A 7 -6.32 22.71 -7.65
N PRO A 8 -6.11 21.47 -7.14
CA PRO A 8 -6.91 20.32 -7.50
C PRO A 8 -8.41 20.44 -7.14
N SER A 9 -8.73 21.14 -6.05
CA SER A 9 -10.12 21.34 -5.63
C SER A 9 -10.86 22.43 -6.46
N ARG A 10 -10.16 23.18 -7.29
CA ARG A 10 -10.71 24.28 -8.11
C ARG A 10 -10.86 23.94 -9.59
N GLY A 11 -10.33 22.80 -10.05
CA GLY A 11 -10.40 22.39 -11.45
C GLY A 11 -9.63 21.11 -11.73
N PRO A 12 -9.69 20.62 -12.97
CA PRO A 12 -9.00 19.40 -13.35
C PRO A 12 -7.48 19.57 -13.21
N THR A 13 -6.86 18.66 -12.47
CA THR A 13 -5.42 18.57 -12.27
C THR A 13 -5.02 17.12 -12.37
N ASP A 14 -4.06 16.79 -13.25
CA ASP A 14 -3.63 15.41 -13.47
C ASP A 14 -2.82 14.87 -12.30
N ALA A 15 -2.02 15.70 -11.67
CA ALA A 15 -1.20 15.33 -10.53
C ALA A 15 -0.87 16.53 -9.62
N THR A 16 -0.59 16.26 -8.36
CA THR A 16 -0.06 17.23 -7.40
C THR A 16 1.27 16.72 -6.86
N VAL A 17 2.33 17.53 -7.04
CA VAL A 17 3.66 17.25 -6.50
C VAL A 17 3.87 18.11 -5.27
N THR A 18 4.21 17.49 -4.14
CA THR A 18 4.47 18.19 -2.88
C THR A 18 5.96 18.13 -2.53
N PRO A 19 6.58 19.23 -2.06
CA PRO A 19 7.95 19.19 -1.56
C PRO A 19 8.01 18.44 -0.22
N PRO A 20 9.19 17.89 0.16
CA PRO A 20 9.39 17.35 1.49
C PRO A 20 9.26 18.46 2.54
N PHE A 21 8.69 18.17 3.69
CA PHE A 21 8.64 19.08 4.82
C PHE A 21 9.05 18.39 6.13
N ASN A 22 9.52 19.18 7.10
CA ASN A 22 9.79 18.66 8.43
C ASN A 22 8.48 18.50 9.19
N LYS A 23 8.09 17.25 9.45
CA LYS A 23 6.82 16.91 10.11
C LYS A 23 6.69 17.54 11.50
N HIS A 24 7.78 17.63 12.25
CA HIS A 24 7.78 18.20 13.61
C HIS A 24 7.46 19.70 13.55
N THR A 25 8.17 20.47 12.71
CA THR A 25 7.96 21.91 12.55
C THR A 25 6.55 22.26 12.09
N VAL A 26 5.97 21.45 11.19
CA VAL A 26 4.62 21.68 10.66
C VAL A 26 3.54 21.30 11.67
N ALA A 27 3.76 20.27 12.47
CA ALA A 27 2.88 19.91 13.58
C ALA A 27 2.81 21.01 14.65
N GLU A 28 3.94 21.65 14.98
CA GLU A 28 4.01 22.80 15.91
C GLU A 28 3.23 24.02 15.39
N GLN A 29 3.06 24.12 14.07
CA GLN A 29 2.27 25.18 13.40
C GLN A 29 0.78 24.83 13.24
N GLY A 30 0.30 23.75 13.91
CA GLY A 30 -1.10 23.36 13.89
C GLY A 30 -1.53 22.43 12.76
N PHE A 31 -0.59 21.82 12.05
CA PHE A 31 -0.92 20.79 11.05
C PHE A 31 -1.26 19.47 11.75
N GLY A 32 -2.55 19.17 11.87
CA GLY A 32 -3.09 18.05 12.64
C GLY A 32 -3.03 16.66 11.99
N PHE A 33 -2.20 16.46 10.95
CA PHE A 33 -2.12 15.18 10.22
C PHE A 33 -0.72 14.56 10.31
N PRO A 34 -0.63 13.21 10.38
CA PRO A 34 0.66 12.50 10.44
C PRO A 34 1.53 12.67 9.19
N GLY A 35 0.92 12.94 8.04
CA GLY A 35 1.61 13.12 6.76
C GLY A 35 0.72 13.68 5.65
N HIS A 36 1.28 13.78 4.44
CA HIS A 36 0.57 14.27 3.26
C HIS A 36 -0.63 13.38 2.89
N THR A 37 -0.48 12.06 2.99
CA THR A 37 -1.51 11.10 2.59
C THR A 37 -2.78 11.31 3.40
N GLU A 38 -2.66 11.35 4.73
CA GLU A 38 -3.79 11.53 5.63
C GLU A 38 -4.45 12.90 5.44
N TYR A 39 -3.65 13.94 5.20
CA TYR A 39 -4.17 15.28 4.89
C TYR A 39 -4.94 15.29 3.57
N LEU A 40 -4.40 14.67 2.50
CA LEU A 40 -5.06 14.63 1.19
C LEU A 40 -6.36 13.81 1.23
N ILE A 41 -6.37 12.67 1.93
CA ILE A 41 -7.59 11.88 2.16
C ILE A 41 -8.67 12.76 2.78
N HIS A 42 -8.33 13.49 3.85
CA HIS A 42 -9.27 14.39 4.53
C HIS A 42 -9.74 15.55 3.63
N GLU A 43 -8.80 16.22 2.94
CA GLU A 43 -9.13 17.41 2.12
C GLU A 43 -9.98 17.06 0.90
N PHE A 44 -9.80 15.85 0.34
CA PHE A 44 -10.61 15.35 -0.78
C PHE A 44 -11.85 14.56 -0.34
N GLU A 45 -12.16 14.54 0.96
CA GLU A 45 -13.32 13.85 1.52
C GLU A 45 -13.39 12.38 1.07
N ARG A 46 -12.23 11.69 1.10
CA ARG A 46 -12.14 10.28 0.78
C ARG A 46 -12.13 9.44 2.05
N GLU A 47 -12.73 8.25 1.97
CA GLU A 47 -12.74 7.30 3.08
C GLU A 47 -11.38 6.62 3.27
N ASP A 48 -10.62 6.45 2.18
CA ASP A 48 -9.34 5.76 2.20
C ASP A 48 -8.40 6.25 1.09
N GLY A 49 -7.12 5.90 1.20
CA GLY A 49 -6.06 6.18 0.24
C GLY A 49 -4.98 5.10 0.27
N LEU A 50 -4.21 5.00 -0.79
CA LEU A 50 -3.11 4.05 -0.91
C LEU A 50 -1.78 4.80 -0.93
N MET A 51 -0.89 4.49 0.02
CA MET A 51 0.51 4.85 -0.11
C MET A 51 1.16 3.90 -1.11
N PHE A 52 1.52 4.44 -2.28
CA PHE A 52 2.01 3.68 -3.41
C PHE A 52 3.38 4.20 -3.85
N LEU A 53 4.41 3.37 -3.71
CA LEU A 53 5.76 3.66 -4.14
C LEU A 53 5.97 3.08 -5.54
N ILE A 54 6.56 3.87 -6.41
CA ILE A 54 6.62 3.55 -7.84
C ILE A 54 8.04 3.80 -8.33
N SER A 55 8.61 2.80 -8.99
CA SER A 55 9.79 2.91 -9.83
C SER A 55 9.51 2.29 -11.19
N GLU A 56 10.46 2.32 -12.08
CA GLU A 56 10.30 1.75 -13.43
C GLU A 56 9.88 0.27 -13.37
N ASN A 57 10.53 -0.51 -12.50
CA ASN A 57 10.40 -1.97 -12.46
C ASN A 57 9.63 -2.50 -11.25
N LEU A 58 9.28 -1.65 -10.28
CA LEU A 58 8.66 -2.10 -9.04
C LEU A 58 7.62 -1.09 -8.53
N ARG A 59 6.45 -1.60 -8.19
CA ARG A 59 5.34 -0.84 -7.58
C ARG A 59 4.94 -1.53 -6.28
N VAL A 60 5.00 -0.79 -5.17
CA VAL A 60 4.71 -1.34 -3.84
C VAL A 60 3.69 -0.47 -3.13
N GLY A 61 2.56 -1.05 -2.76
CA GLY A 61 1.59 -0.45 -1.85
C GLY A 61 1.69 -1.05 -0.46
N VAL A 62 1.22 -0.33 0.54
CA VAL A 62 1.18 -0.81 1.92
C VAL A 62 -0.23 -0.74 2.49
N VAL A 63 -0.62 -1.77 3.25
CA VAL A 63 -1.93 -1.80 3.92
C VAL A 63 -1.96 -0.81 5.08
N THR A 64 -0.93 -0.85 5.93
CA THR A 64 -0.76 0.08 7.05
C THR A 64 0.44 0.98 6.82
N ASN A 65 0.25 2.30 7.04
CA ASN A 65 1.29 3.30 6.82
C ASN A 65 2.11 3.54 8.10
N HIS A 66 1.90 4.68 8.76
CA HIS A 66 2.66 5.16 9.90
C HIS A 66 2.08 4.65 11.23
N LEU A 67 2.06 3.33 11.43
CA LEU A 67 1.64 2.70 12.68
C LEU A 67 2.85 2.11 13.44
N PRO A 68 2.87 2.19 14.77
CA PRO A 68 3.80 1.39 15.56
C PRO A 68 3.63 -0.10 15.25
N ILE A 69 4.72 -0.85 15.19
CA ILE A 69 4.69 -2.28 14.85
C ILE A 69 3.74 -3.08 15.76
N SER A 70 3.64 -2.71 17.04
CA SER A 70 2.74 -3.33 18.00
C SER A 70 1.24 -3.17 17.68
N LYS A 71 0.87 -2.28 16.77
CA LYS A 71 -0.51 -2.04 16.34
C LYS A 71 -0.82 -2.58 14.95
N VAL A 72 0.18 -3.09 14.24
CA VAL A 72 0.03 -3.51 12.85
C VAL A 72 -0.94 -4.68 12.73
N SER A 73 -0.74 -5.77 13.48
CA SER A 73 -1.61 -6.95 13.40
C SER A 73 -3.08 -6.60 13.65
N ALA A 74 -3.37 -5.79 14.67
CA ALA A 74 -4.74 -5.36 15.00
C ALA A 74 -5.38 -4.45 13.93
N ALA A 75 -4.57 -3.76 13.12
CA ALA A 75 -5.05 -2.88 12.04
C ALA A 75 -5.31 -3.62 10.72
N ILE A 76 -4.77 -4.84 10.58
CA ILE A 76 -4.94 -5.67 9.41
C ILE A 76 -6.23 -6.48 9.56
N ASN A 77 -7.18 -6.23 8.66
CA ASN A 77 -8.43 -6.98 8.57
C ASN A 77 -8.84 -7.12 7.10
N ILE A 78 -9.84 -7.96 6.85
CA ILE A 78 -10.30 -8.28 5.50
C ILE A 78 -10.68 -7.02 4.72
N ASP A 79 -11.42 -6.11 5.33
CA ASP A 79 -11.93 -4.90 4.66
C ASP A 79 -10.80 -3.94 4.30
N THR A 80 -9.81 -3.75 5.20
CA THR A 80 -8.66 -2.89 4.91
C THR A 80 -7.80 -3.44 3.78
N ILE A 81 -7.52 -4.73 3.76
CA ILE A 81 -6.75 -5.37 2.68
C ILE A 81 -7.51 -5.25 1.36
N LEU A 82 -8.81 -5.57 1.36
CA LEU A 82 -9.65 -5.52 0.17
C LEU A 82 -9.77 -4.10 -0.38
N SER A 83 -9.93 -3.09 0.49
CA SER A 83 -9.91 -1.68 0.09
C SER A 83 -8.61 -1.32 -0.63
N LYS A 84 -7.45 -1.69 -0.06
CA LYS A 84 -6.14 -1.41 -0.69
C LYS A 84 -5.95 -2.14 -2.02
N LEU A 85 -6.43 -3.39 -2.13
CA LEU A 85 -6.39 -4.14 -3.39
C LEU A 85 -7.24 -3.48 -4.48
N ARG A 86 -8.44 -2.99 -4.14
CA ARG A 86 -9.29 -2.23 -5.07
C ARG A 86 -8.61 -0.95 -5.53
N LEU A 87 -8.12 -0.12 -4.61
CA LEU A 87 -7.41 1.12 -4.94
C LEU A 87 -6.18 0.87 -5.82
N MET A 88 -5.39 -0.18 -5.50
CA MET A 88 -4.21 -0.56 -6.29
C MET A 88 -4.59 -1.03 -7.68
N ASN A 89 -5.58 -1.93 -7.81
CA ASN A 89 -6.06 -2.43 -9.09
C ASN A 89 -6.58 -1.28 -9.97
N ASP A 90 -7.35 -0.36 -9.40
CA ASP A 90 -7.93 0.76 -10.13
C ASP A 90 -6.84 1.73 -10.61
N SER A 91 -5.85 2.03 -9.78
CA SER A 91 -4.70 2.84 -10.18
C SER A 91 -3.87 2.15 -11.27
N LEU A 92 -3.54 0.86 -11.12
CA LEU A 92 -2.80 0.11 -12.13
C LEU A 92 -3.51 0.12 -13.49
N ARG A 93 -4.83 0.02 -13.50
CA ARG A 93 -5.61 0.05 -14.74
C ARG A 93 -5.74 1.45 -15.33
N ARG A 94 -6.11 2.43 -14.52
CA ARG A 94 -6.43 3.78 -14.97
C ARG A 94 -5.17 4.63 -15.23
N ASP A 95 -4.22 4.58 -14.27
CA ASP A 95 -3.08 5.50 -14.27
C ASP A 95 -1.86 4.88 -14.98
N PHE A 96 -1.73 3.54 -14.99
CA PHE A 96 -0.62 2.81 -15.62
C PHE A 96 -1.02 2.01 -16.87
N GLY A 97 -2.31 1.91 -17.19
CA GLY A 97 -2.80 1.27 -18.42
C GLY A 97 -2.74 -0.26 -18.44
N PHE A 98 -2.54 -0.91 -17.30
CA PHE A 98 -2.58 -2.38 -17.24
C PHE A 98 -4.01 -2.90 -17.46
N ILE A 99 -4.17 -3.87 -18.38
CA ILE A 99 -5.49 -4.43 -18.68
C ILE A 99 -5.95 -5.40 -17.57
N LYS A 100 -5.04 -6.26 -17.12
CA LYS A 100 -5.27 -7.30 -16.09
C LYS A 100 -4.08 -7.34 -15.13
N PRO A 101 -3.93 -6.33 -14.25
CA PRO A 101 -2.78 -6.27 -13.36
C PRO A 101 -2.76 -7.44 -12.38
N LYS A 102 -1.57 -8.02 -12.19
CA LYS A 102 -1.30 -9.06 -11.21
C LYS A 102 -0.69 -8.44 -9.97
N ILE A 103 -1.33 -8.63 -8.83
CA ILE A 103 -0.90 -8.07 -7.54
C ILE A 103 -0.43 -9.21 -6.63
N ALA A 104 0.84 -9.17 -6.22
CA ALA A 104 1.36 -10.06 -5.19
C ALA A 104 1.01 -9.50 -3.80
N VAL A 105 0.44 -10.31 -2.93
CA VAL A 105 0.10 -9.95 -1.55
C VAL A 105 1.09 -10.63 -0.61
N MET A 106 1.74 -9.85 0.24
CA MET A 106 2.68 -10.38 1.23
C MET A 106 1.94 -10.93 2.45
N GLY A 107 2.53 -11.92 3.10
CA GLY A 107 2.13 -12.34 4.44
C GLY A 107 2.51 -11.30 5.49
N LEU A 108 1.93 -11.36 6.67
CA LEU A 108 2.28 -10.54 7.82
C LEU A 108 3.42 -11.18 8.63
N ASN A 109 3.26 -12.49 8.88
CA ASN A 109 4.14 -13.25 9.75
C ASN A 109 5.33 -13.85 9.00
N PRO A 110 6.42 -14.20 9.70
CA PRO A 110 7.52 -14.97 9.10
C PRO A 110 7.00 -16.22 8.37
N HIS A 111 7.59 -16.51 7.21
CA HIS A 111 7.20 -17.63 6.36
C HIS A 111 5.70 -17.69 6.00
N ALA A 112 5.06 -16.51 5.93
CA ALA A 112 3.62 -16.38 5.72
C ALA A 112 2.79 -17.24 6.71
N GLY A 113 3.19 -17.22 7.99
CA GLY A 113 2.52 -17.88 9.10
C GLY A 113 2.81 -19.38 9.25
N ASP A 114 3.57 -19.99 8.32
CA ASP A 114 3.95 -21.41 8.34
C ASP A 114 2.78 -22.34 8.71
N GLY A 115 1.68 -22.24 7.95
CA GLY A 115 0.47 -23.02 8.19
C GLY A 115 -0.24 -22.73 9.52
N GLY A 116 0.02 -21.57 10.14
CA GLY A 116 -0.57 -21.12 11.40
C GLY A 116 0.32 -21.35 12.62
N SER A 117 1.51 -21.94 12.46
CA SER A 117 2.46 -22.16 13.57
C SER A 117 3.15 -20.87 14.02
N LEU A 118 3.24 -19.85 13.14
CA LEU A 118 3.87 -18.56 13.41
C LEU A 118 2.85 -17.39 13.36
N GLY A 119 1.58 -17.67 13.62
CA GLY A 119 0.48 -16.71 13.56
C GLY A 119 -0.59 -17.18 12.59
N THR A 120 -1.81 -16.70 12.75
CA THR A 120 -2.97 -17.15 11.96
C THR A 120 -3.55 -16.05 11.08
N GLU A 121 -2.97 -14.84 11.07
CA GLU A 121 -3.46 -13.69 10.29
C GLU A 121 -3.53 -13.99 8.80
N GLU A 122 -2.64 -14.84 8.28
CA GLU A 122 -2.68 -15.31 6.89
C GLU A 122 -3.94 -16.12 6.63
N ILE A 123 -4.27 -17.06 7.51
CA ILE A 123 -5.41 -17.98 7.38
C ILE A 123 -6.72 -17.24 7.63
N ASP A 124 -6.77 -16.45 8.70
CA ASP A 124 -8.00 -15.86 9.20
C ASP A 124 -8.37 -14.55 8.47
N THR A 125 -7.38 -13.88 7.84
CA THR A 125 -7.57 -12.53 7.32
C THR A 125 -7.05 -12.37 5.89
N ILE A 126 -5.77 -12.67 5.61
CA ILE A 126 -5.15 -12.31 4.33
C ILE A 126 -5.68 -13.20 3.19
N ILE A 127 -5.74 -14.52 3.40
CA ILE A 127 -6.28 -15.46 2.40
C ILE A 127 -7.75 -15.14 2.09
N PRO A 128 -8.65 -14.96 3.08
CA PRO A 128 -10.02 -14.52 2.81
C PRO A 128 -10.12 -13.22 2.02
N ALA A 129 -9.29 -12.21 2.31
CA ALA A 129 -9.27 -10.95 1.57
C ALA A 129 -8.85 -11.17 0.10
N ILE A 130 -7.82 -11.97 -0.16
CA ILE A 130 -7.38 -12.34 -1.51
C ILE A 130 -8.50 -13.07 -2.26
N GLN A 131 -9.20 -14.01 -1.60
CA GLN A 131 -10.31 -14.74 -2.22
C GLN A 131 -11.48 -13.82 -2.59
N LEU A 132 -11.79 -12.83 -1.74
CA LEU A 132 -12.81 -11.83 -2.05
C LEU A 132 -12.39 -10.93 -3.22
N ALA A 133 -11.15 -10.45 -3.24
CA ALA A 133 -10.60 -9.68 -4.35
C ALA A 133 -10.68 -10.45 -5.68
N ASN A 134 -10.33 -11.73 -5.67
CA ASN A 134 -10.43 -12.60 -6.86
C ASN A 134 -11.88 -12.78 -7.33
N LYS A 135 -12.86 -12.88 -6.42
CA LYS A 135 -14.29 -12.91 -6.78
C LYS A 135 -14.75 -11.61 -7.44
N GLU A 136 -14.12 -10.48 -7.12
CA GLU A 136 -14.35 -9.18 -7.74
C GLU A 136 -13.59 -9.00 -9.07
N GLY A 137 -12.80 -10.00 -9.50
CA GLY A 137 -12.03 -9.95 -10.75
C GLY A 137 -10.66 -9.27 -10.61
N ILE A 138 -10.20 -8.99 -9.37
CA ILE A 138 -8.87 -8.47 -9.09
C ILE A 138 -7.90 -9.66 -9.00
N LEU A 139 -6.85 -9.68 -9.82
CA LEU A 139 -5.88 -10.77 -9.85
C LEU A 139 -4.88 -10.61 -8.69
N ALA A 140 -5.28 -11.03 -7.49
CA ALA A 140 -4.46 -11.03 -6.29
C ALA A 140 -3.95 -12.43 -5.97
N PHE A 141 -2.66 -12.56 -5.66
CA PHE A 141 -1.97 -13.81 -5.42
C PHE A 141 -1.17 -13.76 -4.12
N GLY A 142 -1.10 -14.87 -3.40
CA GLY A 142 -0.38 -15.00 -2.14
C GLY A 142 -1.21 -15.71 -1.06
N PRO A 143 -0.92 -15.49 0.23
CA PRO A 143 0.17 -14.64 0.75
C PRO A 143 1.56 -15.25 0.50
N TYR A 144 2.52 -14.39 0.13
CA TYR A 144 3.91 -14.77 -0.05
C TYR A 144 4.76 -14.40 1.16
N SER A 145 5.77 -15.22 1.46
CA SER A 145 6.80 -14.87 2.44
C SER A 145 7.72 -13.80 1.85
N PRO A 146 7.83 -12.59 2.46
CA PRO A 146 8.54 -11.46 1.86
C PRO A 146 10.02 -11.72 1.58
N ASP A 147 10.72 -12.43 2.50
CA ASP A 147 12.13 -12.76 2.36
C ASP A 147 12.40 -13.63 1.13
N GLY A 148 11.63 -14.69 0.95
CA GLY A 148 11.72 -15.57 -0.23
C GLY A 148 11.26 -14.86 -1.50
N PHE A 149 10.21 -14.06 -1.44
CA PHE A 149 9.64 -13.39 -2.60
C PHE A 149 10.62 -12.41 -3.26
N PHE A 150 11.25 -11.54 -2.48
CA PHE A 150 12.19 -10.57 -3.02
C PHE A 150 13.57 -11.16 -3.33
N SER A 151 14.04 -12.15 -2.56
CA SER A 151 15.34 -12.78 -2.79
C SER A 151 15.39 -13.61 -4.09
N THR A 152 14.26 -14.16 -4.51
CA THR A 152 14.14 -14.96 -5.75
C THR A 152 13.70 -14.16 -6.97
N HIS A 153 13.64 -12.83 -6.86
CA HIS A 153 13.16 -11.93 -7.92
C HIS A 153 11.74 -12.25 -8.43
N MET A 154 10.90 -12.86 -7.59
CA MET A 154 9.51 -13.19 -7.95
C MET A 154 8.68 -11.94 -8.28
N GLN A 155 9.05 -10.76 -7.74
CA GLN A 155 8.38 -9.49 -8.02
C GLN A 155 8.28 -9.18 -9.53
N SER A 156 9.21 -9.66 -10.36
CA SER A 156 9.19 -9.44 -11.81
C SER A 156 8.02 -10.15 -12.53
N ASN A 157 7.35 -11.09 -11.87
CA ASN A 157 6.17 -11.78 -12.41
C ASN A 157 4.85 -11.04 -12.11
N PHE A 158 4.92 -9.93 -11.37
CA PHE A 158 3.77 -9.16 -10.91
C PHE A 158 3.89 -7.70 -11.31
N ASP A 159 2.76 -7.05 -11.46
CA ASP A 159 2.69 -5.63 -11.83
C ASP A 159 2.79 -4.73 -10.59
N ALA A 160 2.41 -5.25 -9.42
CA ALA A 160 2.56 -4.58 -8.13
C ALA A 160 2.60 -5.58 -6.96
N VAL A 161 3.09 -5.09 -5.82
CA VAL A 161 3.18 -5.81 -4.55
C VAL A 161 2.40 -5.06 -3.48
N LEU A 162 1.52 -5.74 -2.74
CA LEU A 162 0.86 -5.21 -1.56
C LEU A 162 1.51 -5.78 -0.30
N ALA A 163 2.22 -4.95 0.43
CA ALA A 163 2.83 -5.28 1.71
C ALA A 163 1.88 -4.95 2.87
N MET A 164 1.99 -5.67 3.99
CA MET A 164 1.10 -5.49 5.13
C MET A 164 1.45 -4.25 5.95
N TYR A 165 2.72 -3.86 6.02
CA TYR A 165 3.17 -2.71 6.78
C TYR A 165 4.33 -1.98 6.10
N HIS A 166 4.57 -0.77 6.59
CA HIS A 166 5.49 0.21 6.02
C HIS A 166 6.86 -0.38 5.65
N ASP A 167 7.63 -0.90 6.62
CA ASP A 167 9.01 -1.33 6.37
C ASP A 167 9.09 -2.61 5.53
N GLN A 168 8.09 -3.50 5.61
CA GLN A 168 7.98 -4.67 4.74
C GLN A 168 7.95 -4.29 3.25
N GLY A 169 7.32 -3.17 2.92
CA GLY A 169 7.25 -2.67 1.56
C GLY A 169 8.42 -1.76 1.19
N LEU A 170 8.80 -0.85 2.08
CA LEU A 170 9.74 0.21 1.76
C LEU A 170 11.21 -0.26 1.75
N ILE A 171 11.59 -1.20 2.60
CA ILE A 171 12.97 -1.73 2.61
C ILE A 171 13.32 -2.36 1.27
N PRO A 172 12.58 -3.38 0.78
CA PRO A 172 12.89 -3.97 -0.53
C PRO A 172 12.71 -2.98 -1.68
N PHE A 173 11.69 -2.09 -1.62
CA PHE A 173 11.52 -1.07 -2.65
C PHE A 173 12.76 -0.17 -2.76
N LYS A 174 13.25 0.37 -1.65
CA LYS A 174 14.43 1.24 -1.67
C LYS A 174 15.71 0.51 -2.07
N ALA A 175 15.85 -0.74 -1.67
CA ALA A 175 17.02 -1.56 -2.03
C ALA A 175 17.06 -1.88 -3.53
N LEU A 176 15.90 -2.04 -4.19
CA LEU A 176 15.80 -2.45 -5.59
C LEU A 176 15.57 -1.28 -6.57
N ALA A 177 15.12 -0.13 -6.10
CA ALA A 177 14.72 0.99 -6.96
C ALA A 177 15.78 2.10 -7.05
N PHE A 178 16.84 2.07 -6.25
CA PHE A 178 17.87 3.09 -6.19
C PHE A 178 19.26 2.60 -6.61
N ASP A 179 19.36 1.44 -7.26
CA ASP A 179 20.60 0.95 -7.88
C ASP A 179 20.84 1.55 -9.27
#